data_0ecc5a83ab90f8fd19dd0f7d1d5d65a6
#
_entry.id   0ecc5a83ab90f8fd19dd0f7d1d5d65a6
#
_cell.length_a   1.000
_cell.length_b   1.000
_cell.length_c   1.000
_cell.angle_alpha   90.00
_cell.angle_beta   90.00
_cell.angle_gamma   90.00
#
_symmetry.space_group_name_H-M   'P 1'
#
loop_
_entity.id
_entity.type
_entity.pdbx_description
1 polymer ?
#
loop_
_entity_poly.entity_id
_entity_poly.type
_entity_poly.pdbx_seq_one_letter_code
_entity_poly.pdbx_strand_id
1 'polypeptide(L)'
;MIIRTARPYGVSLITAHTILLPLAFLISTSFSAAQIEDFTAVTDEMLTSPPTGEWLSWRGTPAAWGYSPLDQINTENVNQLQLKWSFALDDTGAVQAAPLIHDGIMFIPSARGVIQALDA
;
A
#
# COMPACT_ATOMS: atom_id res chain seq x y z
N MET A 1 -87.35 14.92 -24.37
CA MET A 1 -87.37 14.07 -23.18
C MET A 1 -85.96 13.54 -23.03
N ILE A 2 -85.16 14.24 -22.20
CA ILE A 2 -83.68 13.99 -22.00
C ILE A 2 -83.54 13.35 -20.64
N ILE A 3 -83.17 12.09 -20.61
CA ILE A 3 -82.85 11.35 -19.38
C ILE A 3 -81.34 11.47 -19.13
N ARG A 4 -80.98 12.20 -18.09
CA ARG A 4 -79.58 12.28 -17.57
C ARG A 4 -79.35 11.13 -16.59
N THR A 5 -78.51 10.21 -16.94
CA THR A 5 -78.02 9.17 -16.02
C THR A 5 -76.83 9.72 -15.24
N ALA A 6 -76.95 9.72 -13.93
CA ALA A 6 -75.90 10.12 -13.00
C ALA A 6 -74.77 9.04 -13.04
N ARG A 7 -73.54 9.48 -13.19
CA ARG A 7 -72.36 8.64 -13.03
C ARG A 7 -72.05 8.51 -11.55
N PRO A 8 -71.72 7.30 -11.06
CA PRO A 8 -71.22 7.13 -9.70
C PRO A 8 -69.78 7.65 -9.61
N TYR A 9 -69.53 8.38 -8.55
CA TYR A 9 -68.17 8.85 -8.19
C TYR A 9 -67.31 7.65 -7.85
N GLY A 10 -66.34 7.35 -8.71
CA GLY A 10 -65.30 6.37 -8.44
C GLY A 10 -64.35 6.89 -7.36
N VAL A 11 -64.31 6.19 -6.24
CA VAL A 11 -63.31 6.41 -5.18
C VAL A 11 -61.97 5.97 -5.76
N SER A 12 -61.10 6.93 -6.05
CA SER A 12 -59.72 6.66 -6.44
C SER A 12 -58.97 6.21 -5.23
N LEU A 13 -58.63 4.91 -5.15
CA LEU A 13 -57.67 4.35 -4.23
C LEU A 13 -56.29 4.91 -4.61
N ILE A 14 -55.78 5.86 -3.81
CA ILE A 14 -54.41 6.28 -3.89
C ILE A 14 -53.56 5.15 -3.33
N THR A 15 -53.04 4.33 -4.23
CA THR A 15 -52.00 3.36 -3.88
C THR A 15 -50.71 4.15 -3.53
N ALA A 16 -50.43 4.24 -2.25
CA ALA A 16 -49.18 4.74 -1.77
C ALA A 16 -48.06 3.82 -2.25
N HIS A 17 -47.37 4.22 -3.32
CA HIS A 17 -46.14 3.56 -3.75
C HIS A 17 -45.06 3.97 -2.71
N THR A 18 -44.80 3.07 -1.78
CA THR A 18 -43.63 3.17 -0.90
C THR A 18 -42.41 2.99 -1.81
N ILE A 19 -41.80 4.11 -2.21
CA ILE A 19 -40.52 4.12 -2.91
C ILE A 19 -39.50 3.67 -1.87
N LEU A 20 -39.15 2.40 -1.87
CA LEU A 20 -38.01 1.88 -1.14
C LEU A 20 -36.76 2.43 -1.88
N LEU A 21 -36.23 3.55 -1.41
CA LEU A 21 -34.89 3.99 -1.82
C LEU A 21 -33.91 2.92 -1.35
N PRO A 22 -33.13 2.29 -2.25
CA PRO A 22 -32.02 1.45 -1.81
C PRO A 22 -31.03 2.40 -1.11
N LEU A 23 -30.83 2.23 0.20
CA LEU A 23 -29.75 2.83 0.94
C LEU A 23 -28.45 2.23 0.37
N ALA A 24 -27.90 2.90 -0.65
CA ALA A 24 -26.58 2.56 -1.17
C ALA A 24 -25.59 2.83 -0.04
N PHE A 25 -25.21 1.77 0.64
CA PHE A 25 -24.13 1.78 1.63
C PHE A 25 -22.85 2.03 0.84
N LEU A 26 -22.46 3.31 0.74
CA LEU A 26 -21.15 3.70 0.24
C LEU A 26 -20.12 3.15 1.23
N ILE A 27 -19.61 1.94 0.96
CA ILE A 27 -18.43 1.43 1.63
C ILE A 27 -17.28 2.30 1.14
N SER A 28 -17.01 3.38 1.85
CA SER A 28 -15.79 4.14 1.68
C SER A 28 -14.65 3.23 2.13
N THR A 29 -14.01 2.54 1.19
CA THR A 29 -12.72 1.90 1.45
C THR A 29 -11.71 3.02 1.64
N SER A 30 -11.51 3.42 2.88
CA SER A 30 -10.40 4.28 3.25
C SER A 30 -9.13 3.49 2.95
N PHE A 31 -8.44 3.82 1.86
CA PHE A 31 -7.05 3.45 1.72
C PHE A 31 -6.30 4.21 2.81
N SER A 32 -6.06 3.54 3.93
CA SER A 32 -5.10 4.02 4.91
C SER A 32 -3.73 3.91 4.25
N ALA A 33 -3.23 5.03 3.74
CA ALA A 33 -1.81 5.13 3.49
C ALA A 33 -1.15 4.94 4.87
N ALA A 34 -0.32 3.92 5.03
CA ALA A 34 0.47 3.74 6.23
C ALA A 34 1.33 5.01 6.36
N GLN A 35 1.00 5.85 7.34
CA GLN A 35 1.87 6.95 7.72
C GLN A 35 2.98 6.35 8.56
N ILE A 36 4.22 6.58 8.14
CA ILE A 36 5.40 6.25 8.95
C ILE A 36 5.41 7.30 10.05
N GLU A 37 4.99 6.91 11.25
CA GLU A 37 5.10 7.72 12.46
C GLU A 37 6.48 7.43 13.09
N ASP A 38 7.14 8.46 13.61
CA ASP A 38 8.43 8.37 14.30
C ASP A 38 9.63 7.95 13.41
N PHE A 39 9.67 8.39 12.16
CA PHE A 39 10.80 8.13 11.28
C PHE A 39 12.07 8.83 11.81
N THR A 40 13.13 8.05 12.05
CA THR A 40 14.41 8.58 12.54
C THR A 40 15.12 9.35 11.42
N ALA A 41 15.55 10.58 11.69
CA ALA A 41 16.32 11.33 10.71
C ALA A 41 17.72 10.70 10.51
N VAL A 42 18.07 10.46 9.24
CA VAL A 42 19.39 9.94 8.88
C VAL A 42 20.44 11.01 9.13
N THR A 43 21.50 10.67 9.85
CA THR A 43 22.63 11.55 10.17
C THR A 43 23.86 11.20 9.35
N ASP A 44 24.83 12.12 9.27
CA ASP A 44 26.11 11.88 8.60
C ASP A 44 26.88 10.72 9.25
N GLU A 45 26.75 10.54 10.56
CA GLU A 45 27.36 9.43 11.28
C GLU A 45 26.73 8.09 10.84
N MET A 46 25.40 8.03 10.72
CA MET A 46 24.71 6.83 10.24
C MET A 46 25.10 6.48 8.80
N LEU A 47 25.38 7.45 7.94
CA LEU A 47 25.84 7.19 6.58
C LEU A 47 27.24 6.58 6.55
N THR A 48 28.14 7.00 7.45
CA THR A 48 29.53 6.53 7.50
C THR A 48 29.69 5.23 8.29
N SER A 49 28.86 5.03 9.31
CA SER A 49 28.84 3.86 10.19
C SER A 49 27.39 3.44 10.46
N PRO A 50 26.71 2.80 9.50
CA PRO A 50 25.31 2.43 9.66
C PRO A 50 25.11 1.51 10.88
N PRO A 51 24.04 1.72 11.68
CA PRO A 51 23.62 0.76 12.68
C PRO A 51 23.35 -0.61 12.09
N THR A 52 23.44 -1.65 12.91
CA THR A 52 23.12 -3.03 12.47
C THR A 52 21.69 -3.11 11.95
N GLY A 53 21.53 -3.65 10.74
CA GLY A 53 20.23 -3.76 10.07
C GLY A 53 19.92 -2.62 9.11
N GLU A 54 20.66 -1.52 9.17
CA GLU A 54 20.49 -0.38 8.26
C GLU A 54 21.31 -0.56 6.98
N TRP A 55 20.72 -0.14 5.84
CA TRP A 55 21.39 -0.13 4.54
C TRP A 55 21.12 1.19 3.83
N LEU A 56 21.83 2.25 4.25
CA LEU A 56 21.51 3.65 3.95
C LEU A 56 22.12 4.20 2.66
N SER A 57 22.93 3.40 1.98
CA SER A 57 23.54 3.80 0.70
C SER A 57 23.62 2.64 -0.27
N TRP A 58 23.87 2.93 -1.56
CA TRP A 58 23.83 1.94 -2.64
C TRP A 58 24.60 0.64 -2.36
N ARG A 59 25.71 0.71 -1.66
CA ARG A 59 26.51 -0.46 -1.28
C ARG A 59 26.85 -0.48 0.21
N GLY A 60 25.91 -0.07 1.03
CA GLY A 60 26.00 -0.09 2.49
C GLY A 60 26.62 1.18 3.07
N THR A 61 27.81 1.56 2.61
CA THR A 61 28.50 2.76 3.07
C THR A 61 29.04 3.57 1.86
N PRO A 62 29.45 4.83 2.05
CA PRO A 62 30.11 5.63 1.00
C PRO A 62 31.36 4.98 0.40
N ALA A 63 32.03 4.09 1.16
CA ALA A 63 33.16 3.30 0.64
C ALA A 63 32.73 2.22 -0.36
N ALA A 64 31.43 1.97 -0.51
CA ALA A 64 30.81 1.10 -1.50
C ALA A 64 31.34 -0.36 -1.49
N TRP A 65 31.66 -0.90 -0.33
CA TRP A 65 32.20 -2.27 -0.23
C TRP A 65 31.14 -3.34 -0.45
N GLY A 66 29.87 -3.02 -0.24
CA GLY A 66 28.76 -3.98 -0.39
C GLY A 66 28.85 -5.15 0.60
N TYR A 67 29.40 -4.92 1.77
CA TYR A 67 29.54 -5.90 2.83
C TYR A 67 28.48 -5.68 3.89
N SER A 68 27.79 -6.74 4.28
CA SER A 68 26.85 -6.73 5.41
C SER A 68 27.52 -7.42 6.61
N PRO A 69 27.52 -6.80 7.80
CA PRO A 69 28.03 -7.44 9.03
C PRO A 69 27.03 -8.44 9.64
N LEU A 70 25.84 -8.62 9.03
CA LEU A 70 24.84 -9.56 9.50
C LEU A 70 25.33 -11.01 9.32
N ASP A 71 25.13 -11.86 10.31
CA ASP A 71 25.56 -13.25 10.36
C ASP A 71 24.41 -14.27 10.50
N GLN A 72 23.15 -13.79 10.49
CA GLN A 72 21.98 -14.67 10.60
C GLN A 72 21.93 -15.71 9.45
N ILE A 73 22.48 -15.38 8.27
CA ILE A 73 22.64 -16.29 7.15
C ILE A 73 24.10 -16.59 7.00
N ASN A 74 24.44 -17.89 7.08
CA ASN A 74 25.81 -18.39 7.03
C ASN A 74 25.88 -19.71 6.28
N THR A 75 27.05 -20.30 6.14
CA THR A 75 27.28 -21.54 5.39
C THR A 75 26.55 -22.75 5.98
N GLU A 76 26.14 -22.73 7.23
CA GLU A 76 25.46 -23.83 7.91
C GLU A 76 23.95 -23.82 7.66
N ASN A 77 23.36 -22.63 7.42
CA ASN A 77 21.91 -22.47 7.31
C ASN A 77 21.43 -21.90 5.96
N VAL A 78 22.32 -21.52 5.06
CA VAL A 78 21.94 -20.93 3.76
C VAL A 78 21.07 -21.88 2.91
N ASN A 79 21.21 -23.18 3.07
CA ASN A 79 20.41 -24.19 2.39
C ASN A 79 18.97 -24.33 2.95
N GLN A 80 18.68 -23.67 4.06
CA GLN A 80 17.36 -23.65 4.71
C GLN A 80 16.57 -22.37 4.38
N LEU A 81 17.11 -21.48 3.53
CA LEU A 81 16.41 -20.27 3.13
C LEU A 81 15.07 -20.59 2.47
N GLN A 82 14.06 -19.84 2.85
CA GLN A 82 12.70 -19.96 2.32
C GLN A 82 12.21 -18.60 1.88
N LEU A 83 11.44 -18.57 0.79
CA LEU A 83 10.72 -17.36 0.37
C LEU A 83 9.68 -17.02 1.43
N LYS A 84 9.80 -15.84 2.04
CA LYS A 84 8.83 -15.34 3.03
C LYS A 84 7.70 -14.58 2.36
N TRP A 85 8.03 -13.71 1.42
CA TRP A 85 7.08 -12.91 0.66
C TRP A 85 7.65 -12.56 -0.70
N SER A 86 6.81 -12.08 -1.58
CA SER A 86 7.19 -11.49 -2.86
C SER A 86 6.30 -10.28 -3.13
N PHE A 87 6.86 -9.26 -3.75
CA PHE A 87 6.14 -8.05 -4.14
C PHE A 87 6.40 -7.76 -5.61
N ALA A 88 5.34 -7.57 -6.39
CA ALA A 88 5.47 -7.19 -7.79
C ALA A 88 5.64 -5.67 -7.89
N LEU A 89 6.78 -5.23 -8.42
CA LEU A 89 6.96 -3.82 -8.75
C LEU A 89 6.04 -3.46 -9.92
N ASP A 90 5.31 -2.37 -9.79
CA ASP A 90 4.43 -1.85 -10.85
C ASP A 90 5.25 -1.12 -11.92
N ASP A 91 6.23 -1.82 -12.48
CA ASP A 91 7.13 -1.28 -13.48
C ASP A 91 7.62 -2.35 -14.45
N THR A 92 7.69 -2.00 -15.73
CA THR A 92 8.19 -2.87 -16.80
C THR A 92 9.63 -2.52 -17.22
N GLY A 93 10.23 -1.50 -16.59
CA GLY A 93 11.59 -1.05 -16.87
C GLY A 93 12.67 -1.84 -16.13
N ALA A 94 13.92 -1.71 -16.58
CA ALA A 94 15.05 -2.24 -15.85
C ALA A 94 15.33 -1.38 -14.60
N VAL A 95 15.29 -2.00 -13.43
CA VAL A 95 15.65 -1.36 -12.16
C VAL A 95 17.10 -1.74 -11.85
N GLN A 96 17.99 -0.75 -11.83
CA GLN A 96 19.42 -0.94 -11.53
C GLN A 96 19.79 -0.43 -10.13
N ALA A 97 18.85 0.17 -9.42
CA ALA A 97 19.07 0.69 -8.09
C ALA A 97 18.95 -0.42 -7.04
N ALA A 98 19.84 -0.41 -6.05
CA ALA A 98 19.71 -1.25 -4.88
C ALA A 98 18.64 -0.66 -3.94
N PRO A 99 17.85 -1.50 -3.25
CA PRO A 99 16.97 -1.03 -2.19
C PRO A 99 17.80 -0.41 -1.04
N LEU A 100 17.21 0.60 -0.39
CA LEU A 100 17.72 1.13 0.87
C LEU A 100 16.84 0.61 2.02
N ILE A 101 17.44 0.42 3.19
CA ILE A 101 16.71 -0.02 4.39
C ILE A 101 16.99 0.97 5.51
N HIS A 102 15.91 1.45 6.13
CA HIS A 102 15.96 2.35 7.27
C HIS A 102 14.72 2.18 8.15
N ASP A 103 14.91 2.08 9.45
CA ASP A 103 13.83 1.86 10.44
C ASP A 103 12.91 0.68 10.09
N GLY A 104 13.46 -0.43 9.55
CA GLY A 104 12.68 -1.59 9.14
C GLY A 104 11.87 -1.39 7.85
N ILE A 105 12.07 -0.29 7.14
CA ILE A 105 11.39 0.01 5.90
C ILE A 105 12.37 -0.15 4.73
N MET A 106 11.94 -0.89 3.71
CA MET A 106 12.68 -1.07 2.47
C MET A 106 12.17 -0.08 1.42
N PHE A 107 13.04 0.80 0.94
CA PHE A 107 12.76 1.76 -0.12
C PHE A 107 13.29 1.25 -1.45
N ILE A 108 12.40 1.03 -2.40
CA ILE A 108 12.74 0.51 -3.73
C ILE A 108 12.39 1.56 -4.78
N PRO A 109 13.38 2.18 -5.43
CA PRO A 109 13.12 3.07 -6.55
C PRO A 109 12.75 2.27 -7.80
N SER A 110 11.80 2.79 -8.58
CA SER A 110 11.38 2.22 -9.85
C SER A 110 11.89 3.04 -11.04
N ALA A 111 11.89 2.48 -12.23
CA ALA A 111 12.38 3.13 -13.44
C ALA A 111 11.60 4.39 -13.82
N ARG A 112 10.36 4.57 -13.32
CA ARG A 112 9.50 5.74 -13.60
C ARG A 112 9.61 6.85 -12.54
N GLY A 113 10.59 6.77 -11.65
CA GLY A 113 10.77 7.77 -10.59
C GLY A 113 9.78 7.63 -9.42
N VAL A 114 9.08 6.51 -9.31
CA VAL A 114 8.30 6.15 -8.13
C VAL A 114 9.21 5.45 -7.13
N ILE A 115 9.10 5.79 -5.85
CA ILE A 115 9.74 5.06 -4.76
C ILE A 115 8.64 4.32 -4.01
N GLN A 116 8.82 3.03 -3.85
CA GLN A 116 7.94 2.18 -3.05
C GLN A 116 8.58 1.94 -1.70
N ALA A 117 7.78 2.02 -0.63
CA ALA A 117 8.19 1.74 0.73
C ALA A 117 7.45 0.47 1.19
N LEU A 118 8.20 -0.53 1.62
CA LEU A 118 7.71 -1.82 2.07
C LEU A 118 8.16 -2.06 3.51
N ASP A 119 7.33 -2.69 4.31
CA ASP A 119 7.71 -3.24 5.62
C ASP A 119 8.66 -4.43 5.39
N ALA A 120 9.88 -4.39 5.96
CA ALA A 120 11.01 -5.26 5.63
C ALA A 120 11.18 -6.45 6.58
#